data_e352175fe2c2ea9b261a3b7212a3d58e
#
_entry.id   e352175fe2c2ea9b261a3b7212a3d58e
#
_cell.length_a   1.000
_cell.length_b   1.000
_cell.length_c   1.000
_cell.angle_alpha   90.00
_cell.angle_beta   90.00
_cell.angle_gamma   90.00
#
_symmetry.space_group_name_H-M   'P 1'
#
loop_
_entity.id
_entity.type
_entity.pdbx_description
1 polymer ?
#
loop_
_entity_poly.entity_id
_entity_poly.type
_entity_poly.pdbx_seq_one_letter_code
_entity_poly.pdbx_strand_id
1 'polypeptide(L)'
;IERKSNLHSVRTKRDGNIVELLICESCLSNDGHYYECGCCHEWHDTRVDHKYVSGYGYYICDPCLSDSGKFATCSDCGSIYERVDLKEVRGFEGLLCECCAVRFRRKAIHNYGYKPEPKYKVESHHDQFDTDESITDLLFGVELEIDKGDDDAGCACELTETIDDIYCKHDGSLSCGVEIVSHPCTLNYHLNELGWDKIVEIARKYKFKSHEAKTCGLHVHVGRRQLGDTPEHRLDTAGKCVLAMYRHWDNMVKFSRRLPSQLSWGNRNEVEFIDAFDEDRLISAALETEEEGRYQAVNLCNEKTIEFRLWRGTLELNTIKATLELVSNICEYCKDHTAYEVMNSQWADIAYYKDYPELCEYLIARELAQTSMLSALPAWNFAKPPVLRSDIYDSDINWEATDDLSFPELYDDSLFNHTSNCSAEEFSVGEYVLVVNHYSGEEDAPVGRVGRVFKISGRWLHVNFSSNFCGAHFSNNELKHPTGYHIHADNLVHYHSANPPTISIPSEEHVSEEARTNYVPVPEYVF
;
A
#
# COMPACT_ATOMS: atom_id res chain seq x y z
N ILE A 1 -14.21 -47.84 -57.74
CA ILE A 1 -12.71 -47.74 -57.88
C ILE A 1 -12.47 -46.31 -58.28
N GLU A 2 -12.06 -45.45 -57.35
CA GLU A 2 -11.66 -44.10 -57.63
C GLU A 2 -10.39 -44.09 -58.49
N ARG A 3 -10.24 -43.06 -59.34
CA ARG A 3 -9.05 -42.90 -60.20
C ARG A 3 -7.81 -42.78 -59.30
N LYS A 4 -6.69 -43.39 -59.72
CA LYS A 4 -5.39 -43.34 -59.00
C LYS A 4 -4.90 -41.94 -58.59
N SER A 5 -5.46 -40.88 -59.16
CA SER A 5 -5.11 -39.48 -58.85
C SER A 5 -5.62 -38.92 -57.52
N ASN A 6 -6.51 -39.64 -56.80
CA ASN A 6 -7.11 -39.19 -55.55
C ASN A 6 -6.76 -40.13 -54.38
N LEU A 7 -5.61 -40.79 -54.41
CA LEU A 7 -5.12 -41.66 -53.36
C LEU A 7 -3.94 -40.97 -52.66
N HIS A 8 -3.99 -40.96 -51.34
CA HIS A 8 -2.95 -40.41 -50.49
C HIS A 8 -2.15 -41.58 -49.87
N SER A 9 -0.82 -41.45 -49.82
CA SER A 9 0.03 -42.36 -49.09
C SER A 9 -0.07 -42.08 -47.59
N VAL A 10 -0.36 -43.10 -46.77
CA VAL A 10 -0.51 -42.98 -45.33
C VAL A 10 0.32 -44.09 -44.65
N ARG A 11 1.17 -43.68 -43.72
CA ARG A 11 1.86 -44.63 -42.82
C ARG A 11 0.90 -45.10 -41.75
N THR A 12 0.63 -46.42 -41.74
CA THR A 12 -0.29 -47.02 -40.79
C THR A 12 0.34 -48.25 -40.14
N LYS A 13 -0.28 -48.83 -39.12
CA LYS A 13 0.13 -50.02 -38.43
C LYS A 13 -0.76 -51.19 -38.79
N ARG A 14 -0.21 -52.27 -39.33
CA ARG A 14 -0.92 -53.49 -39.66
C ARG A 14 -0.14 -54.71 -39.12
N ASP A 15 -0.82 -55.53 -38.34
CA ASP A 15 -0.23 -56.73 -37.71
C ASP A 15 1.08 -56.45 -36.95
N GLY A 16 1.17 -55.29 -36.29
CA GLY A 16 2.35 -54.89 -35.54
C GLY A 16 3.45 -54.16 -36.37
N ASN A 17 3.38 -54.17 -37.69
CA ASN A 17 4.36 -53.54 -38.58
C ASN A 17 3.83 -52.24 -39.15
N ILE A 18 4.72 -51.23 -39.32
CA ILE A 18 4.42 -50.01 -40.02
C ILE A 18 4.44 -50.28 -41.52
N VAL A 19 3.34 -49.94 -42.21
CA VAL A 19 3.18 -50.12 -43.65
C VAL A 19 2.64 -48.85 -44.27
N GLU A 20 2.92 -48.61 -45.56
CA GLU A 20 2.30 -47.51 -46.32
C GLU A 20 1.12 -48.06 -47.09
N LEU A 21 -0.02 -47.42 -46.94
CA LEU A 21 -1.26 -47.71 -47.65
C LEU A 21 -1.67 -46.51 -48.50
N LEU A 22 -2.26 -46.79 -49.64
CA LEU A 22 -2.94 -45.79 -50.48
C LEU A 22 -4.41 -45.72 -50.07
N ILE A 23 -4.83 -44.60 -49.53
CA ILE A 23 -6.17 -44.38 -48.99
C ILE A 23 -6.85 -43.24 -49.78
N CYS A 24 -8.11 -43.42 -50.10
CA CYS A 24 -8.88 -42.39 -50.78
C CYS A 24 -9.32 -41.29 -49.82
N GLU A 25 -9.58 -40.11 -50.38
CA GLU A 25 -9.93 -38.90 -49.63
C GLU A 25 -11.21 -39.08 -48.77
N SER A 26 -12.19 -39.82 -49.30
CA SER A 26 -13.40 -40.13 -48.52
C SER A 26 -13.13 -41.04 -47.31
N CYS A 27 -12.19 -41.95 -47.39
CA CYS A 27 -11.80 -42.77 -46.26
C CYS A 27 -10.96 -41.95 -45.24
N LEU A 28 -10.10 -41.08 -45.71
CA LEU A 28 -9.33 -40.19 -44.83
C LEU A 28 -10.25 -39.26 -44.00
N SER A 29 -11.28 -38.71 -44.66
CA SER A 29 -12.19 -37.76 -44.02
C SER A 29 -13.23 -38.43 -43.09
N ASN A 30 -13.59 -39.70 -43.35
CA ASN A 30 -14.65 -40.40 -42.61
C ASN A 30 -14.12 -41.36 -41.53
N ASP A 31 -12.85 -41.72 -41.59
CA ASP A 31 -12.21 -42.60 -40.60
C ASP A 31 -11.40 -41.75 -39.63
N GLY A 32 -11.86 -41.59 -38.40
CA GLY A 32 -11.20 -40.77 -37.35
C GLY A 32 -9.81 -41.25 -36.93
N HIS A 33 -9.23 -42.25 -37.62
CA HIS A 33 -7.89 -42.73 -37.38
C HIS A 33 -6.79 -42.03 -38.22
N TYR A 34 -7.17 -41.17 -39.16
CA TYR A 34 -6.21 -40.48 -40.00
C TYR A 34 -6.22 -38.98 -39.72
N TYR A 35 -5.05 -38.36 -39.81
CA TYR A 35 -4.87 -36.94 -39.67
C TYR A 35 -3.83 -36.42 -40.69
N GLU A 36 -4.01 -35.18 -41.12
CA GLU A 36 -3.00 -34.44 -41.87
C GLU A 36 -2.05 -33.76 -40.87
N CYS A 37 -0.75 -33.98 -41.02
CA CYS A 37 0.25 -33.31 -40.18
C CYS A 37 0.25 -31.81 -40.45
N GLY A 38 0.03 -31.00 -39.42
CA GLY A 38 0.03 -29.52 -39.54
C GLY A 38 1.38 -28.91 -39.92
N CYS A 39 2.45 -29.72 -40.02
CA CYS A 39 3.77 -29.25 -40.39
C CYS A 39 4.21 -29.69 -41.80
N CYS A 40 4.17 -30.99 -42.12
CA CYS A 40 4.58 -31.51 -43.45
C CYS A 40 3.41 -31.69 -44.42
N HIS A 41 2.18 -31.57 -43.94
CA HIS A 41 0.94 -31.78 -44.73
C HIS A 41 0.81 -33.21 -45.30
N GLU A 42 1.56 -34.17 -44.76
CA GLU A 42 1.40 -35.58 -45.08
C GLU A 42 0.34 -36.21 -44.18
N TRP A 43 -0.32 -37.26 -44.72
CA TRP A 43 -1.33 -38.01 -43.99
C TRP A 43 -0.71 -39.12 -43.15
N HIS A 44 -1.12 -39.22 -41.88
CA HIS A 44 -0.64 -40.17 -40.90
C HIS A 44 -1.79 -40.88 -40.20
N ASP A 45 -1.51 -42.04 -39.64
CA ASP A 45 -2.45 -42.82 -38.83
C ASP A 45 -2.17 -42.55 -37.33
N THR A 46 -3.18 -42.17 -36.58
CA THR A 46 -3.09 -41.91 -35.15
C THR A 46 -2.63 -43.12 -34.32
N ARG A 47 -2.77 -44.35 -34.90
CA ARG A 47 -2.29 -45.59 -34.26
C ARG A 47 -0.78 -45.79 -34.39
N VAL A 48 -0.13 -45.05 -35.26
CA VAL A 48 1.33 -45.15 -35.49
C VAL A 48 2.04 -44.04 -34.72
N ASP A 49 1.75 -42.82 -35.08
CA ASP A 49 2.34 -41.61 -34.48
C ASP A 49 1.36 -40.47 -34.55
N HIS A 50 1.21 -39.71 -33.49
CA HIS A 50 0.53 -38.43 -33.49
C HIS A 50 0.87 -37.65 -32.23
N LYS A 51 1.09 -36.38 -32.36
CA LYS A 51 1.33 -35.47 -31.25
C LYS A 51 0.45 -34.22 -31.43
N TYR A 52 -0.33 -33.95 -30.41
CA TYR A 52 -1.20 -32.75 -30.40
C TYR A 52 -0.40 -31.50 -30.07
N VAL A 53 -0.49 -30.49 -30.89
CA VAL A 53 0.14 -29.16 -30.63
C VAL A 53 -0.84 -28.30 -29.88
N SER A 54 -0.53 -28.04 -28.62
CA SER A 54 -1.36 -27.20 -27.74
C SER A 54 -1.43 -25.76 -28.23
N GLY A 55 -2.63 -25.18 -28.17
CA GLY A 55 -2.88 -23.80 -28.62
C GLY A 55 -3.27 -23.66 -30.10
N TYR A 56 -2.94 -24.64 -30.94
CA TYR A 56 -3.20 -24.56 -32.39
C TYR A 56 -4.26 -25.53 -32.92
N GLY A 57 -4.59 -26.57 -32.17
CA GLY A 57 -5.67 -27.49 -32.50
C GLY A 57 -5.37 -28.49 -33.62
N TYR A 58 -4.09 -28.71 -33.95
CA TYR A 58 -3.68 -29.71 -34.96
C TYR A 58 -2.69 -30.74 -34.41
N TYR A 59 -2.52 -31.84 -35.17
CA TYR A 59 -1.57 -32.88 -34.86
C TYR A 59 -0.33 -32.77 -35.73
N ILE A 60 0.80 -33.25 -35.23
CA ILE A 60 2.06 -33.41 -35.96
C ILE A 60 2.60 -34.82 -35.86
N CYS A 61 3.35 -35.25 -36.85
CA CYS A 61 4.03 -36.54 -36.84
C CYS A 61 5.38 -36.49 -36.05
N ASP A 62 5.85 -37.66 -35.57
CA ASP A 62 7.09 -37.74 -34.79
C ASP A 62 8.32 -37.20 -35.54
N PRO A 63 8.50 -37.40 -36.88
CA PRO A 63 9.58 -36.74 -37.62
C PRO A 63 9.54 -35.23 -37.55
N CYS A 64 8.35 -34.62 -37.72
CA CYS A 64 8.24 -33.17 -37.65
C CYS A 64 8.51 -32.62 -36.26
N LEU A 65 8.13 -33.36 -35.20
CA LEU A 65 8.48 -32.96 -33.85
C LEU A 65 10.00 -33.00 -33.63
N SER A 66 10.68 -34.05 -34.11
CA SER A 66 12.11 -34.27 -33.87
C SER A 66 13.03 -33.43 -34.74
N ASP A 67 12.69 -33.26 -36.01
CA ASP A 67 13.63 -32.76 -37.02
C ASP A 67 13.42 -31.29 -37.41
N SER A 68 12.20 -30.74 -37.21
CA SER A 68 11.89 -29.40 -37.69
C SER A 68 12.50 -28.28 -36.85
N GLY A 69 12.85 -28.54 -35.59
CA GLY A 69 13.25 -27.50 -34.63
C GLY A 69 12.15 -26.45 -34.31
N LYS A 70 10.99 -26.61 -34.96
CA LYS A 70 9.84 -25.70 -34.86
C LYS A 70 9.03 -25.96 -33.60
N PHE A 71 9.04 -27.15 -33.08
CA PHE A 71 8.27 -27.59 -31.93
C PHE A 71 9.18 -27.97 -30.77
N ALA A 72 8.66 -27.79 -29.57
CA ALA A 72 9.31 -28.25 -28.34
C ALA A 72 8.27 -28.62 -27.28
N THR A 73 8.73 -29.35 -26.27
CA THR A 73 7.89 -29.78 -25.16
C THR A 73 8.08 -28.85 -23.97
N CYS A 74 6.98 -28.42 -23.36
CA CYS A 74 7.04 -27.73 -22.07
C CYS A 74 7.63 -28.64 -21.00
N SER A 75 8.69 -28.20 -20.36
CA SER A 75 9.44 -29.01 -19.37
C SER A 75 8.67 -29.29 -18.08
N ASP A 76 7.58 -28.57 -17.81
CA ASP A 76 6.76 -28.76 -16.61
C ASP A 76 5.50 -29.59 -16.89
N CYS A 77 4.69 -29.28 -17.90
CA CYS A 77 3.45 -30.02 -18.16
C CYS A 77 3.57 -31.11 -19.23
N GLY A 78 4.69 -31.22 -19.95
CA GLY A 78 4.91 -32.20 -20.99
C GLY A 78 4.13 -31.95 -22.29
N SER A 79 3.35 -30.87 -22.39
CA SER A 79 2.60 -30.57 -23.62
C SER A 79 3.50 -29.97 -24.69
N ILE A 80 3.16 -30.27 -25.97
CA ILE A 80 3.92 -29.79 -27.13
C ILE A 80 3.34 -28.46 -27.60
N TYR A 81 4.23 -27.53 -27.91
CA TYR A 81 3.92 -26.20 -28.43
C TYR A 81 4.81 -25.88 -29.63
N GLU A 82 4.45 -24.86 -30.39
CA GLU A 82 5.47 -24.24 -31.25
C GLU A 82 6.55 -23.60 -30.35
N ARG A 83 7.82 -23.74 -30.76
CA ARG A 83 8.95 -23.30 -29.94
C ARG A 83 8.89 -21.79 -29.60
N VAL A 84 8.28 -20.99 -30.48
CA VAL A 84 8.09 -19.54 -30.27
C VAL A 84 7.15 -19.20 -29.12
N ASP A 85 6.25 -20.12 -28.74
CA ASP A 85 5.30 -19.95 -27.65
C ASP A 85 5.86 -20.44 -26.30
N LEU A 86 7.03 -21.05 -26.30
CA LEU A 86 7.72 -21.47 -25.10
C LEU A 86 8.73 -20.42 -24.67
N LYS A 87 8.83 -20.20 -23.38
CA LYS A 87 9.68 -19.18 -22.76
C LYS A 87 10.75 -19.82 -21.90
N GLU A 88 11.94 -19.26 -21.95
CA GLU A 88 12.91 -19.46 -20.89
C GLU A 88 12.51 -18.59 -19.70
N VAL A 89 12.42 -19.18 -18.53
CA VAL A 89 12.11 -18.48 -17.29
C VAL A 89 13.32 -18.59 -16.38
N ARG A 90 13.83 -17.47 -15.94
CA ARG A 90 14.98 -17.43 -15.04
C ARG A 90 14.68 -18.26 -13.80
N GLY A 91 15.68 -19.04 -13.34
CA GLY A 91 15.52 -19.94 -12.20
C GLY A 91 14.80 -21.27 -12.52
N PHE A 92 14.39 -21.52 -13.77
CA PHE A 92 13.84 -22.79 -14.22
C PHE A 92 14.67 -23.39 -15.36
N GLU A 93 15.03 -24.66 -15.23
CA GLU A 93 15.79 -25.36 -16.26
C GLU A 93 14.85 -25.91 -17.36
N GLY A 94 14.95 -25.34 -18.55
CA GLY A 94 14.17 -25.72 -19.72
C GLY A 94 13.17 -24.67 -20.18
N LEU A 95 12.27 -25.06 -21.11
CA LEU A 95 11.28 -24.20 -21.72
C LEU A 95 9.91 -24.41 -21.07
N LEU A 96 9.20 -23.35 -20.76
CA LEU A 96 7.84 -23.38 -20.20
C LEU A 96 6.82 -22.77 -21.16
N CYS A 97 5.64 -23.39 -21.25
CA CYS A 97 4.47 -22.72 -21.82
C CYS A 97 3.99 -21.58 -20.90
N GLU A 98 3.22 -20.65 -21.44
CA GLU A 98 2.74 -19.49 -20.68
C GLU A 98 2.07 -19.85 -19.34
N CYS A 99 1.18 -20.86 -19.35
CA CYS A 99 0.50 -21.31 -18.12
C CYS A 99 1.47 -21.82 -17.05
N CYS A 100 2.49 -22.59 -17.46
CA CYS A 100 3.49 -23.11 -16.55
C CYS A 100 4.47 -22.03 -16.09
N ALA A 101 4.83 -21.10 -16.97
CA ALA A 101 5.65 -19.94 -16.64
C ALA A 101 4.98 -19.05 -15.60
N VAL A 102 3.70 -18.73 -15.78
CA VAL A 102 2.90 -17.97 -14.80
C VAL A 102 2.81 -18.74 -13.47
N ARG A 103 2.53 -20.05 -13.52
CA ARG A 103 2.46 -20.89 -12.30
C ARG A 103 3.81 -20.95 -11.57
N PHE A 104 4.92 -21.00 -12.28
CA PHE A 104 6.26 -20.97 -11.70
C PHE A 104 6.54 -19.63 -11.03
N ARG A 105 6.32 -18.52 -11.75
CA ARG A 105 6.53 -17.17 -11.23
C ARG A 105 5.65 -16.84 -10.02
N ARG A 106 4.41 -17.33 -9.97
CA ARG A 106 3.51 -17.16 -8.81
C ARG A 106 4.07 -17.75 -7.52
N LYS A 107 5.03 -18.67 -7.57
CA LYS A 107 5.70 -19.17 -6.37
C LYS A 107 6.59 -18.12 -5.70
N ALA A 108 6.95 -17.04 -6.40
CA ALA A 108 7.67 -15.91 -5.82
C ALA A 108 6.80 -15.06 -4.90
N ILE A 109 5.46 -15.16 -5.01
CA ILE A 109 4.53 -14.47 -4.13
C ILE A 109 4.03 -15.44 -3.07
N HIS A 110 4.43 -15.23 -1.84
CA HIS A 110 4.03 -16.04 -0.71
C HIS A 110 2.63 -15.68 -0.22
N ASN A 111 2.02 -16.59 0.55
CA ASN A 111 0.74 -16.31 1.22
C ASN A 111 0.90 -15.20 2.26
N TYR A 112 -0.19 -14.50 2.57
CA TYR A 112 -0.26 -13.41 3.55
C TYR A 112 0.45 -13.70 4.87
N GLY A 113 0.26 -14.90 5.43
CA GLY A 113 0.87 -15.31 6.70
C GLY A 113 2.34 -15.76 6.63
N TYR A 114 2.98 -15.68 5.47
CA TYR A 114 4.36 -16.12 5.33
C TYR A 114 5.32 -15.19 6.09
N LYS A 115 6.15 -15.79 6.92
CA LYS A 115 7.23 -15.12 7.67
C LYS A 115 8.44 -16.04 7.62
N PRO A 116 9.43 -15.76 6.78
CA PRO A 116 10.68 -16.54 6.75
C PRO A 116 11.49 -16.30 8.02
N GLU A 117 12.44 -17.18 8.29
CA GLU A 117 13.45 -16.91 9.30
C GLU A 117 14.18 -15.59 8.96
N PRO A 118 14.27 -14.66 9.89
CA PRO A 118 14.89 -13.37 9.62
C PRO A 118 16.38 -13.53 9.35
N LYS A 119 16.88 -12.71 8.42
CA LYS A 119 18.31 -12.51 8.15
C LYS A 119 18.62 -11.09 8.53
N TYR A 120 19.41 -10.90 9.56
CA TYR A 120 19.75 -9.56 10.05
C TYR A 120 20.99 -9.04 9.29
N LYS A 121 20.90 -7.84 8.72
CA LYS A 121 21.94 -7.20 7.91
C LYS A 121 22.37 -5.90 8.55
N VAL A 122 23.67 -5.70 8.70
CA VAL A 122 24.22 -4.55 9.43
C VAL A 122 24.88 -3.54 8.49
N GLU A 123 26.09 -3.81 7.97
CA GLU A 123 26.84 -2.81 7.19
C GLU A 123 27.10 -3.19 5.75
N SER A 124 27.14 -4.49 5.45
CA SER A 124 27.40 -4.99 4.11
C SER A 124 26.62 -6.27 3.81
N HIS A 125 26.53 -6.65 2.53
CA HIS A 125 25.91 -7.91 2.12
C HIS A 125 26.55 -9.16 2.76
N HIS A 126 27.77 -9.05 3.25
CA HIS A 126 28.47 -10.15 3.89
C HIS A 126 28.21 -10.23 5.39
N ASP A 127 27.75 -9.12 6.01
CA ASP A 127 27.47 -9.07 7.44
C ASP A 127 26.03 -9.50 7.73
N GLN A 128 25.85 -10.80 7.77
CA GLN A 128 24.57 -11.43 8.09
C GLN A 128 24.66 -12.12 9.43
N PHE A 129 23.64 -11.89 10.26
CA PHE A 129 23.48 -12.51 11.57
C PHE A 129 22.21 -13.36 11.61
N ASP A 130 22.28 -14.51 12.28
CA ASP A 130 21.10 -15.39 12.47
C ASP A 130 20.23 -14.93 13.65
N THR A 131 20.80 -14.11 14.55
CA THR A 131 20.09 -13.51 15.68
C THR A 131 20.42 -12.03 15.82
N ASP A 132 19.53 -11.28 16.46
CA ASP A 132 19.72 -9.85 16.74
C ASP A 132 20.41 -9.56 18.07
N GLU A 133 20.91 -10.61 18.77
CA GLU A 133 21.42 -10.49 20.15
C GLU A 133 22.65 -9.60 20.29
N SER A 134 23.53 -9.59 19.30
CA SER A 134 24.76 -8.78 19.28
C SER A 134 24.60 -7.44 18.57
N ILE A 135 23.42 -7.15 17.99
CA ILE A 135 23.17 -5.94 17.22
C ILE A 135 22.61 -4.86 18.15
N THR A 136 23.31 -3.75 18.25
CA THR A 136 22.93 -2.59 19.07
C THR A 136 22.20 -1.51 18.27
N ASP A 137 22.48 -1.43 16.97
CA ASP A 137 21.85 -0.48 16.07
C ASP A 137 20.38 -0.83 15.82
N LEU A 138 19.53 0.18 15.63
CA LEU A 138 18.14 -0.05 15.28
C LEU A 138 18.03 -0.90 14.01
N LEU A 139 17.18 -1.91 14.06
CA LEU A 139 16.85 -2.78 12.93
C LEU A 139 15.48 -2.41 12.40
N PHE A 140 15.42 -2.21 11.09
CA PHE A 140 14.22 -1.85 10.36
C PHE A 140 13.79 -2.98 9.44
N GLY A 141 12.52 -3.34 9.46
CA GLY A 141 11.85 -4.13 8.42
C GLY A 141 10.86 -3.23 7.68
N VAL A 142 10.81 -3.35 6.37
CA VAL A 142 9.93 -2.51 5.54
C VAL A 142 8.94 -3.38 4.81
N GLU A 143 7.68 -3.00 4.82
CA GLU A 143 6.61 -3.52 3.98
C GLU A 143 6.19 -2.41 3.01
N LEU A 144 6.52 -2.56 1.73
CA LEU A 144 6.12 -1.64 0.66
C LEU A 144 5.05 -2.30 -0.20
N GLU A 145 3.88 -1.72 -0.20
CA GLU A 145 2.77 -2.16 -1.04
C GLU A 145 2.81 -1.49 -2.42
N ILE A 146 2.65 -2.31 -3.46
CA ILE A 146 2.50 -1.88 -4.86
C ILE A 146 1.28 -2.55 -5.48
N ASP A 147 0.51 -1.81 -6.31
CA ASP A 147 -0.76 -2.27 -6.87
C ASP A 147 -0.96 -1.80 -8.31
N LYS A 148 -1.95 -2.36 -8.99
CA LYS A 148 -2.40 -1.96 -10.34
C LYS A 148 -1.32 -2.10 -11.43
N GLY A 149 -0.42 -3.07 -11.28
CA GLY A 149 0.55 -3.45 -12.30
C GLY A 149 0.00 -4.43 -13.33
N ASP A 150 0.83 -4.73 -14.32
CA ASP A 150 0.45 -5.63 -15.43
C ASP A 150 0.69 -7.12 -15.12
N ASP A 151 1.75 -7.48 -14.38
CA ASP A 151 2.16 -8.86 -14.07
C ASP A 151 2.78 -8.94 -12.67
N ASP A 152 1.97 -9.27 -11.68
CA ASP A 152 2.37 -9.40 -10.28
C ASP A 152 3.42 -10.51 -10.08
N ALA A 153 3.20 -11.66 -10.71
CA ALA A 153 4.07 -12.82 -10.61
C ALA A 153 5.43 -12.59 -11.28
N GLY A 154 5.44 -11.93 -12.45
CA GLY A 154 6.67 -11.56 -13.13
C GLY A 154 7.48 -10.54 -12.35
N CYS A 155 6.82 -9.53 -11.80
CA CYS A 155 7.45 -8.51 -10.96
C CYS A 155 8.07 -9.13 -9.70
N ALA A 156 7.31 -9.92 -8.94
CA ALA A 156 7.79 -10.57 -7.73
C ALA A 156 8.97 -11.51 -7.99
N CYS A 157 8.92 -12.25 -9.10
CA CYS A 157 10.02 -13.12 -9.51
C CYS A 157 11.30 -12.32 -9.78
N GLU A 158 11.21 -11.26 -10.59
CA GLU A 158 12.37 -10.42 -10.90
C GLU A 158 12.93 -9.70 -9.67
N LEU A 159 12.05 -9.21 -8.77
CA LEU A 159 12.44 -8.60 -7.50
C LEU A 159 13.26 -9.56 -6.64
N THR A 160 12.72 -10.75 -6.37
CA THR A 160 13.35 -11.74 -5.48
C THR A 160 14.58 -12.42 -6.09
N GLU A 161 14.72 -12.41 -7.41
CA GLU A 161 15.93 -12.86 -8.11
C GLU A 161 17.03 -11.81 -8.17
N THR A 162 16.67 -10.53 -8.05
CA THR A 162 17.61 -9.40 -8.14
C THR A 162 18.11 -8.98 -6.78
N ILE A 163 17.28 -9.14 -5.74
CA ILE A 163 17.55 -8.66 -4.39
C ILE A 163 17.29 -9.79 -3.40
N ASP A 164 18.35 -10.26 -2.75
CA ASP A 164 18.31 -11.42 -1.86
C ASP A 164 17.67 -11.13 -0.48
N ASP A 165 17.57 -9.85 -0.11
CA ASP A 165 17.17 -9.42 1.22
C ASP A 165 15.70 -8.98 1.29
N ILE A 166 14.90 -9.38 0.31
CA ILE A 166 13.45 -9.17 0.26
C ILE A 166 12.69 -10.44 -0.08
N TYR A 167 11.40 -10.43 0.20
CA TYR A 167 10.43 -11.41 -0.29
C TYR A 167 9.10 -10.71 -0.60
N CYS A 168 8.26 -11.36 -1.41
CA CYS A 168 6.96 -10.81 -1.79
C CYS A 168 5.82 -11.65 -1.20
N LYS A 169 4.76 -10.97 -0.75
CA LYS A 169 3.54 -11.59 -0.21
C LYS A 169 2.29 -11.07 -0.91
N HIS A 170 1.21 -11.85 -0.82
CA HIS A 170 -0.13 -11.35 -1.08
C HIS A 170 -0.60 -10.48 0.08
N ASP A 171 -1.24 -9.36 -0.24
CA ASP A 171 -2.03 -8.57 0.70
C ASP A 171 -3.47 -8.43 0.20
N GLY A 172 -4.44 -8.62 1.12
CA GLY A 172 -5.87 -8.63 0.79
C GLY A 172 -6.46 -7.25 0.47
N SER A 173 -5.74 -6.17 0.77
CA SER A 173 -6.13 -4.79 0.46
C SER A 173 -5.81 -4.40 -0.99
N LEU A 174 -4.91 -5.16 -1.64
CA LEU A 174 -4.46 -4.87 -3.00
C LEU A 174 -5.36 -5.52 -4.05
N SER A 175 -5.59 -4.81 -5.15
CA SER A 175 -6.45 -5.29 -6.25
C SER A 175 -5.73 -6.28 -7.17
N CYS A 176 -4.52 -5.93 -7.59
CA CYS A 176 -3.63 -6.71 -8.45
C CYS A 176 -2.21 -6.27 -8.12
N GLY A 177 -1.75 -6.65 -6.93
CA GLY A 177 -0.50 -6.14 -6.38
C GLY A 177 0.18 -7.13 -5.45
N VAL A 178 1.32 -6.70 -4.95
CA VAL A 178 2.14 -7.44 -4.00
C VAL A 178 2.68 -6.53 -2.92
N GLU A 179 2.91 -7.10 -1.76
CA GLU A 179 3.63 -6.50 -0.67
C GLU A 179 5.10 -6.96 -0.72
N ILE A 180 6.00 -6.02 -0.86
CA ILE A 180 7.45 -6.25 -0.87
C ILE A 180 7.95 -6.06 0.55
N VAL A 181 8.53 -7.12 1.13
CA VAL A 181 8.96 -7.13 2.52
C VAL A 181 10.46 -7.32 2.60
N SER A 182 11.16 -6.43 3.31
CA SER A 182 12.59 -6.59 3.56
C SER A 182 12.86 -7.49 4.77
N HIS A 183 14.01 -8.16 4.76
CA HIS A 183 14.58 -8.68 5.99
C HIS A 183 14.99 -7.53 6.94
N PRO A 184 15.12 -7.78 8.26
CA PRO A 184 15.53 -6.75 9.20
C PRO A 184 16.97 -6.27 8.91
N CYS A 185 17.12 -4.97 8.66
CA CYS A 185 18.39 -4.34 8.33
C CYS A 185 18.59 -3.06 9.14
N THR A 186 19.85 -2.65 9.34
CA THR A 186 20.14 -1.33 9.89
C THR A 186 19.73 -0.22 8.92
N LEU A 187 19.60 1.01 9.43
CA LEU A 187 19.30 2.17 8.57
C LEU A 187 20.36 2.32 7.48
N ASN A 188 21.62 2.21 7.82
CA ASN A 188 22.71 2.34 6.85
C ASN A 188 22.61 1.31 5.72
N TYR A 189 22.27 0.06 6.05
CA TYR A 189 22.05 -0.98 5.04
C TYR A 189 20.88 -0.64 4.12
N HIS A 190 19.75 -0.20 4.68
CA HIS A 190 18.60 0.24 3.89
C HIS A 190 18.93 1.39 2.94
N LEU A 191 19.70 2.37 3.40
CA LEU A 191 20.00 3.56 2.60
C LEU A 191 21.00 3.29 1.47
N ASN A 192 21.94 2.33 1.65
CA ASN A 192 23.09 2.19 0.77
C ASN A 192 23.19 0.83 0.07
N GLU A 193 22.69 -0.26 0.67
CA GLU A 193 22.99 -1.63 0.22
C GLU A 193 21.75 -2.42 -0.26
N LEU A 194 20.57 -2.21 0.33
CA LEU A 194 19.38 -3.02 0.03
C LEU A 194 18.93 -2.92 -1.43
N GLY A 195 19.24 -1.82 -2.13
CA GLY A 195 18.91 -1.65 -3.55
C GLY A 195 17.48 -1.16 -3.80
N TRP A 196 16.98 -0.23 -2.99
CA TRP A 196 15.67 0.41 -3.21
C TRP A 196 15.50 1.02 -4.60
N ASP A 197 16.57 1.52 -5.22
CA ASP A 197 16.57 2.02 -6.59
C ASP A 197 16.15 0.94 -7.59
N LYS A 198 16.68 -0.28 -7.43
CA LYS A 198 16.32 -1.44 -8.28
C LYS A 198 14.89 -1.91 -8.01
N ILE A 199 14.45 -1.91 -6.74
CA ILE A 199 13.06 -2.25 -6.39
C ILE A 199 12.09 -1.32 -7.12
N VAL A 200 12.35 -0.01 -7.04
CA VAL A 200 11.53 1.02 -7.70
C VAL A 200 11.57 0.87 -9.23
N GLU A 201 12.75 0.64 -9.81
CA GLU A 201 12.91 0.43 -11.25
C GLU A 201 12.11 -0.78 -11.74
N ILE A 202 12.24 -1.94 -11.06
CA ILE A 202 11.51 -3.16 -11.40
C ILE A 202 10.00 -2.94 -11.25
N ALA A 203 9.52 -2.37 -10.14
CA ALA A 203 8.10 -2.09 -9.94
C ALA A 203 7.53 -1.20 -11.07
N ARG A 204 8.23 -0.13 -11.44
CA ARG A 204 7.85 0.77 -12.53
C ARG A 204 7.90 0.09 -13.91
N LYS A 205 8.87 -0.79 -14.16
CA LYS A 205 8.96 -1.60 -15.39
C LYS A 205 7.69 -2.42 -15.62
N TYR A 206 7.13 -2.99 -14.55
CA TYR A 206 5.87 -3.74 -14.58
C TYR A 206 4.63 -2.83 -14.38
N LYS A 207 4.80 -1.51 -14.50
CA LYS A 207 3.76 -0.48 -14.40
C LYS A 207 3.00 -0.45 -13.08
N PHE A 208 3.59 -0.99 -12.03
CA PHE A 208 3.01 -0.88 -10.70
C PHE A 208 2.98 0.57 -10.23
N LYS A 209 1.98 0.84 -9.44
CA LYS A 209 1.77 2.09 -8.70
C LYS A 209 1.83 1.79 -7.22
N SER A 210 2.11 2.81 -6.42
CA SER A 210 2.01 2.73 -4.97
C SER A 210 1.21 3.93 -4.48
N HIS A 211 1.78 5.13 -4.46
CA HIS A 211 1.10 6.35 -4.10
C HIS A 211 -0.20 6.59 -4.89
N GLU A 212 -0.15 6.48 -6.21
CA GLU A 212 -1.29 6.71 -7.10
C GLU A 212 -2.35 5.61 -7.03
N ALA A 213 -2.00 4.44 -6.54
CA ALA A 213 -2.96 3.34 -6.39
C ALA A 213 -4.04 3.65 -5.35
N LYS A 214 -3.74 4.51 -4.36
CA LYS A 214 -4.60 4.90 -3.22
C LYS A 214 -4.91 3.77 -2.22
N THR A 215 -4.46 2.56 -2.51
CA THR A 215 -4.62 1.35 -1.66
C THR A 215 -3.37 1.05 -0.85
N CYS A 216 -2.22 1.59 -1.24
CA CYS A 216 -0.91 1.17 -0.79
C CYS A 216 -0.38 1.95 0.42
N GLY A 217 0.23 1.23 1.35
CA GLY A 217 1.01 1.74 2.48
C GLY A 217 2.50 1.50 2.31
N LEU A 218 3.25 2.16 3.16
CA LEU A 218 4.66 1.90 3.46
C LEU A 218 4.74 1.72 4.97
N HIS A 219 4.93 0.49 5.45
CA HIS A 219 5.01 0.21 6.86
C HIS A 219 6.47 0.00 7.27
N VAL A 220 6.85 0.57 8.40
CA VAL A 220 8.22 0.47 8.91
C VAL A 220 8.17 -0.20 10.28
N HIS A 221 8.72 -1.39 10.36
CA HIS A 221 8.90 -2.14 11.60
C HIS A 221 10.25 -1.78 12.23
N VAL A 222 10.26 -1.56 13.53
CA VAL A 222 11.49 -1.34 14.29
C VAL A 222 11.62 -2.42 15.35
N GLY A 223 12.78 -3.06 15.43
CA GLY A 223 13.07 -4.12 16.39
C GLY A 223 12.95 -3.63 17.84
N ARG A 224 12.09 -4.26 18.65
CA ARG A 224 11.90 -3.88 20.06
C ARG A 224 13.19 -4.04 20.88
N ARG A 225 14.03 -5.02 20.53
CA ARG A 225 15.27 -5.29 21.27
C ARG A 225 16.21 -4.09 21.29
N GLN A 226 16.31 -3.37 20.17
CA GLN A 226 17.18 -2.23 20.01
C GLN A 226 16.62 -0.91 20.58
N LEU A 227 15.37 -0.92 21.06
CA LEU A 227 14.74 0.24 21.70
C LEU A 227 15.24 0.47 23.14
N GLY A 228 15.95 -0.48 23.74
CA GLY A 228 16.52 -0.31 25.07
C GLY A 228 17.23 -1.57 25.58
N ASP A 229 18.10 -1.39 26.57
CA ASP A 229 18.93 -2.46 27.15
C ASP A 229 18.12 -3.46 27.97
N THR A 230 17.07 -2.99 28.65
CA THR A 230 16.18 -3.82 29.48
C THR A 230 14.78 -3.91 28.87
N PRO A 231 13.98 -4.93 29.21
CA PRO A 231 12.60 -5.01 28.79
C PRO A 231 11.77 -3.77 29.13
N GLU A 232 12.00 -3.18 30.30
CA GLU A 232 11.32 -1.98 30.80
C GLU A 232 11.68 -0.78 29.92
N HIS A 233 12.95 -0.55 29.61
CA HIS A 233 13.39 0.53 28.71
C HIS A 233 12.82 0.36 27.29
N ARG A 234 12.65 -0.88 26.82
CA ARG A 234 12.05 -1.15 25.50
C ARG A 234 10.58 -0.76 25.45
N LEU A 235 9.83 -1.08 26.51
CA LEU A 235 8.43 -0.69 26.64
C LEU A 235 8.30 0.82 26.78
N ASP A 236 9.13 1.43 27.62
CA ASP A 236 9.20 2.87 27.81
C ASP A 236 9.43 3.61 26.49
N THR A 237 10.45 3.22 25.71
CA THR A 237 10.73 3.81 24.41
C THR A 237 9.60 3.56 23.41
N ALA A 238 8.97 2.38 23.40
CA ALA A 238 7.84 2.10 22.55
C ALA A 238 6.65 3.02 22.84
N GLY A 239 6.33 3.23 24.14
CA GLY A 239 5.30 4.19 24.57
C GLY A 239 5.65 5.63 24.16
N LYS A 240 6.91 6.04 24.33
CA LYS A 240 7.37 7.37 23.89
C LYS A 240 7.27 7.57 22.38
N CYS A 241 7.47 6.52 21.57
CA CYS A 241 7.23 6.61 20.12
C CYS A 241 5.75 6.88 19.80
N VAL A 242 4.82 6.27 20.54
CA VAL A 242 3.39 6.60 20.42
C VAL A 242 3.13 8.06 20.78
N LEU A 243 3.69 8.52 21.91
CA LEU A 243 3.56 9.92 22.36
C LEU A 243 4.13 10.91 21.32
N ALA A 244 5.28 10.61 20.72
CA ALA A 244 5.87 11.44 19.68
C ALA A 244 4.97 11.56 18.45
N MET A 245 4.41 10.44 17.98
CA MET A 245 3.44 10.43 16.88
C MET A 245 2.15 11.18 17.25
N TYR A 246 1.67 11.01 18.47
CA TYR A 246 0.50 11.72 18.99
C TYR A 246 0.76 13.22 19.06
N ARG A 247 1.88 13.65 19.64
CA ARG A 247 2.25 15.06 19.82
C ARG A 247 2.38 15.81 18.50
N HIS A 248 2.98 15.17 17.50
CA HIS A 248 3.27 15.79 16.20
C HIS A 248 2.35 15.30 15.09
N TRP A 249 1.11 14.91 15.43
CA TRP A 249 0.18 14.27 14.51
C TRP A 249 0.04 14.98 13.18
N ASP A 250 -0.19 16.29 13.18
CA ASP A 250 -0.43 17.05 11.95
C ASP A 250 0.79 17.09 11.04
N ASN A 251 1.99 17.26 11.62
CA ASN A 251 3.24 17.17 10.87
C ASN A 251 3.45 15.77 10.31
N MET A 252 3.11 14.71 11.09
CA MET A 252 3.21 13.33 10.67
C MET A 252 2.23 13.01 9.54
N VAL A 253 0.99 13.47 9.60
CA VAL A 253 -0.01 13.34 8.53
C VAL A 253 0.45 14.06 7.26
N LYS A 254 0.90 15.32 7.38
CA LYS A 254 1.46 16.07 6.25
C LYS A 254 2.67 15.38 5.64
N PHE A 255 3.57 14.86 6.46
CA PHE A 255 4.72 14.07 6.01
C PHE A 255 4.28 12.79 5.29
N SER A 256 3.31 12.07 5.83
CA SER A 256 2.83 10.79 5.31
C SER A 256 2.17 10.88 3.95
N ARG A 257 1.65 12.04 3.58
CA ARG A 257 0.83 12.27 2.37
C ARG A 257 -0.45 11.44 2.32
N ARG A 258 -0.89 10.86 3.44
CA ARG A 258 -2.19 10.18 3.48
C ARG A 258 -3.32 11.18 3.40
N LEU A 259 -4.31 10.84 2.59
CA LEU A 259 -5.56 11.60 2.55
C LEU A 259 -6.39 11.28 3.81
N PRO A 260 -7.27 12.19 4.27
CA PRO A 260 -8.14 11.94 5.42
C PRO A 260 -8.91 10.61 5.32
N SER A 261 -9.40 10.26 4.14
CA SER A 261 -10.08 8.98 3.87
C SER A 261 -9.19 7.73 3.98
N GLN A 262 -7.90 7.89 4.12
CA GLN A 262 -6.94 6.79 4.21
C GLN A 262 -6.34 6.66 5.63
N LEU A 263 -6.71 7.54 6.55
CA LEU A 263 -6.18 7.52 7.92
C LEU A 263 -6.66 6.31 8.71
N SER A 264 -7.77 5.68 8.32
CA SER A 264 -8.27 4.44 8.95
C SER A 264 -7.29 3.25 8.87
N TRP A 265 -6.28 3.30 8.00
CA TRP A 265 -5.23 2.29 7.91
C TRP A 265 -4.03 2.55 8.84
N GLY A 266 -4.01 3.70 9.50
CA GLY A 266 -3.02 4.11 10.49
C GLY A 266 -3.62 5.22 11.33
N ASN A 267 -4.66 4.90 12.11
CA ASN A 267 -5.37 5.82 12.98
C ASN A 267 -4.42 6.48 13.97
N ARG A 268 -4.76 7.67 14.42
CA ARG A 268 -4.10 8.26 15.57
C ARG A 268 -4.29 7.34 16.77
N ASN A 269 -3.20 7.01 17.46
CA ASN A 269 -3.30 6.32 18.72
C ASN A 269 -4.06 7.22 19.72
N GLU A 270 -5.19 6.77 20.24
CA GLU A 270 -6.01 7.53 21.20
C GLU A 270 -5.41 7.42 22.60
N VAL A 271 -4.59 8.39 22.96
CA VAL A 271 -3.93 8.41 24.28
C VAL A 271 -4.80 9.19 25.26
N GLU A 272 -5.40 8.50 26.24
CA GLU A 272 -6.18 9.14 27.30
C GLU A 272 -5.27 9.77 28.34
N PHE A 273 -5.20 11.10 28.38
CA PHE A 273 -4.42 11.84 29.38
C PHE A 273 -5.19 12.02 30.67
N ILE A 274 -4.75 11.32 31.71
CA ILE A 274 -5.29 11.48 33.08
C ILE A 274 -4.45 12.50 33.86
N ASP A 275 -3.13 12.55 33.63
CA ASP A 275 -2.20 13.49 34.27
C ASP A 275 -0.92 13.63 33.42
N ALA A 276 -0.75 14.79 32.80
CA ALA A 276 0.39 15.06 31.89
C ALA A 276 1.75 15.20 32.62
N PHE A 277 1.77 15.21 33.95
CA PHE A 277 2.98 15.36 34.75
C PHE A 277 3.51 14.04 35.33
N ASP A 278 2.76 12.94 35.20
CA ASP A 278 3.16 11.60 35.64
C ASP A 278 3.65 10.78 34.43
N GLU A 279 4.98 10.63 34.29
CA GLU A 279 5.61 9.93 33.16
C GLU A 279 5.16 8.48 33.05
N ASP A 280 5.04 7.77 34.18
CA ASP A 280 4.61 6.36 34.19
C ASP A 280 3.19 6.22 33.65
N ARG A 281 2.32 7.17 33.95
CA ARG A 281 0.95 7.21 33.41
C ARG A 281 0.89 7.59 31.95
N LEU A 282 1.73 8.52 31.48
CA LEU A 282 1.84 8.86 30.07
C LEU A 282 2.24 7.63 29.25
N ILE A 283 3.25 6.92 29.71
CA ILE A 283 3.73 5.71 29.03
C ILE A 283 2.68 4.60 29.09
N SER A 284 2.05 4.37 30.25
CA SER A 284 0.98 3.37 30.40
C SER A 284 -0.18 3.65 29.44
N ALA A 285 -0.67 4.90 29.37
CA ALA A 285 -1.74 5.29 28.46
C ALA A 285 -1.35 5.10 26.99
N ALA A 286 -0.09 5.39 26.63
CA ALA A 286 0.40 5.16 25.28
C ALA A 286 0.47 3.66 24.93
N LEU A 287 0.86 2.81 25.89
CA LEU A 287 0.93 1.37 25.69
C LEU A 287 -0.45 0.70 25.65
N GLU A 288 -1.43 1.22 26.37
CA GLU A 288 -2.83 0.74 26.35
C GLU A 288 -3.46 0.86 24.96
N THR A 289 -2.95 1.73 24.10
CA THR A 289 -3.41 1.80 22.69
C THR A 289 -3.15 0.51 21.89
N GLU A 290 -2.37 -0.44 22.42
CA GLU A 290 -2.26 -1.80 21.85
C GLU A 290 -3.61 -2.52 21.79
N GLU A 291 -4.50 -2.27 22.76
CA GLU A 291 -5.83 -2.89 22.83
C GLU A 291 -6.75 -2.45 21.68
N GLU A 292 -6.51 -1.30 21.07
CA GLU A 292 -7.24 -0.80 19.91
C GLU A 292 -6.91 -1.55 18.62
N GLY A 293 -5.90 -2.42 18.66
CA GLY A 293 -5.53 -3.31 17.56
C GLY A 293 -4.50 -2.70 16.59
N ARG A 294 -4.29 -3.42 15.48
CA ARG A 294 -3.14 -3.19 14.59
C ARG A 294 -3.24 -1.97 13.66
N TYR A 295 -4.40 -1.33 13.57
CA TYR A 295 -4.61 -0.23 12.62
C TYR A 295 -4.25 1.16 13.18
N GLN A 296 -3.47 1.18 14.24
CA GLN A 296 -2.93 2.40 14.84
C GLN A 296 -1.71 2.90 14.07
N ALA A 297 -1.43 4.22 14.13
CA ALA A 297 -0.25 4.82 13.49
C ALA A 297 1.05 4.21 13.98
N VAL A 298 1.11 3.87 15.27
CA VAL A 298 2.12 2.98 15.86
C VAL A 298 1.41 1.72 16.36
N ASN A 299 1.56 0.63 15.64
CA ASN A 299 1.03 -0.66 16.01
C ASN A 299 1.98 -1.37 17.00
N LEU A 300 1.49 -1.64 18.19
CA LEU A 300 2.21 -2.32 19.28
C LEU A 300 1.92 -3.82 19.38
N CYS A 301 0.98 -4.37 18.60
CA CYS A 301 0.56 -5.77 18.68
C CYS A 301 1.62 -6.80 18.25
N ASN A 302 2.72 -6.37 17.63
CA ASN A 302 3.78 -7.28 17.24
C ASN A 302 4.74 -7.56 18.40
N GLU A 303 5.00 -8.83 18.69
CA GLU A 303 5.85 -9.26 19.81
C GLU A 303 7.31 -8.76 19.67
N LYS A 304 7.87 -8.82 18.45
CA LYS A 304 9.28 -8.53 18.19
C LYS A 304 9.56 -7.11 17.71
N THR A 305 8.54 -6.41 17.23
CA THR A 305 8.68 -5.08 16.62
C THR A 305 7.60 -4.12 17.09
N ILE A 306 7.85 -2.82 16.98
CA ILE A 306 6.79 -1.82 16.84
C ILE A 306 6.69 -1.48 15.35
N GLU A 307 5.51 -1.11 14.86
CA GLU A 307 5.28 -0.87 13.43
C GLU A 307 4.66 0.51 13.21
N PHE A 308 5.32 1.34 12.43
CA PHE A 308 4.81 2.64 12.00
C PHE A 308 4.03 2.47 10.70
N ARG A 309 2.70 2.69 10.75
CA ARG A 309 1.76 2.41 9.66
C ARG A 309 1.19 3.64 8.97
N LEU A 310 1.52 4.82 9.44
CA LEU A 310 0.92 6.06 8.92
C LEU A 310 1.36 6.39 7.49
N TRP A 311 2.48 5.89 7.02
CA TRP A 311 3.09 6.33 5.77
C TRP A 311 2.34 5.79 4.54
N ARG A 312 2.04 6.67 3.59
CA ARG A 312 1.45 6.28 2.30
C ARG A 312 2.51 5.61 1.44
N GLY A 313 2.13 4.55 0.72
CA GLY A 313 3.02 3.85 -0.19
C GLY A 313 3.60 4.76 -1.27
N THR A 314 4.81 4.45 -1.75
CA THR A 314 5.51 5.29 -2.73
C THR A 314 6.52 4.49 -3.54
N LEU A 315 6.74 4.92 -4.78
CA LEU A 315 7.85 4.47 -5.63
C LEU A 315 8.88 5.60 -5.85
N GLU A 316 8.86 6.63 -4.99
CA GLU A 316 9.88 7.68 -4.99
C GLU A 316 10.97 7.35 -3.99
N LEU A 317 12.20 7.12 -4.48
CA LEU A 317 13.33 6.66 -3.69
C LEU A 317 13.63 7.58 -2.50
N ASN A 318 13.66 8.91 -2.75
CA ASN A 318 13.89 9.88 -1.69
C ASN A 318 12.83 9.81 -0.58
N THR A 319 11.57 9.60 -0.94
CA THR A 319 10.49 9.46 0.05
C THR A 319 10.64 8.20 0.90
N ILE A 320 11.04 7.07 0.31
CA ILE A 320 11.31 5.82 1.04
C ILE A 320 12.43 6.06 2.06
N LYS A 321 13.55 6.61 1.62
CA LYS A 321 14.70 6.89 2.47
C LYS A 321 14.36 7.90 3.59
N ALA A 322 13.75 9.03 3.23
CA ALA A 322 13.32 10.03 4.20
C ALA A 322 12.34 9.48 5.26
N THR A 323 11.48 8.52 4.88
CA THR A 323 10.57 7.87 5.83
C THR A 323 11.34 7.01 6.83
N LEU A 324 12.33 6.24 6.38
CA LEU A 324 13.19 5.45 7.25
C LEU A 324 14.02 6.33 8.20
N GLU A 325 14.57 7.42 7.70
CA GLU A 325 15.33 8.39 8.45
C GLU A 325 14.47 9.10 9.52
N LEU A 326 13.22 9.46 9.19
CA LEU A 326 12.30 10.03 10.18
C LEU A 326 11.94 9.02 11.28
N VAL A 327 11.64 7.76 10.92
CA VAL A 327 11.35 6.72 11.92
C VAL A 327 12.56 6.47 12.80
N SER A 328 13.77 6.49 12.24
CA SER A 328 15.01 6.41 13.02
C SER A 328 15.14 7.58 14.00
N ASN A 329 14.90 8.82 13.55
CA ASN A 329 14.95 10.00 14.40
C ASN A 329 13.92 9.91 15.55
N ILE A 330 12.69 9.47 15.27
CA ILE A 330 11.67 9.27 16.30
C ILE A 330 12.16 8.29 17.36
N CYS A 331 12.65 7.13 16.95
CA CYS A 331 13.10 6.09 17.89
C CYS A 331 14.31 6.53 18.72
N GLU A 332 15.32 7.12 18.07
CA GLU A 332 16.53 7.58 18.77
C GLU A 332 16.23 8.75 19.71
N TYR A 333 15.40 9.71 19.28
CA TYR A 333 14.97 10.80 20.15
C TYR A 333 14.21 10.24 21.38
N CYS A 334 13.32 9.29 21.19
CA CYS A 334 12.57 8.67 22.28
C CYS A 334 13.44 7.81 23.21
N LYS A 335 14.55 7.25 22.73
CA LYS A 335 15.55 6.57 23.59
C LYS A 335 16.25 7.53 24.52
N ASP A 336 16.57 8.72 24.03
CA ASP A 336 17.45 9.67 24.72
C ASP A 336 16.69 10.68 25.60
N HIS A 337 15.36 10.75 25.48
CA HIS A 337 14.52 11.73 26.18
C HIS A 337 13.43 11.07 27.04
N THR A 338 13.00 11.77 28.07
CA THR A 338 11.87 11.36 28.94
C THR A 338 10.53 11.52 28.22
N ALA A 339 9.47 10.89 28.74
CA ALA A 339 8.12 11.07 28.17
C ALA A 339 7.64 12.52 28.26
N TYR A 340 8.02 13.24 29.30
CA TYR A 340 7.74 14.64 29.46
C TYR A 340 8.43 15.49 28.38
N GLU A 341 9.70 15.25 28.11
CA GLU A 341 10.46 15.94 27.05
C GLU A 341 9.87 15.65 25.68
N VAL A 342 9.48 14.42 25.39
CA VAL A 342 8.82 14.02 24.14
C VAL A 342 7.50 14.80 23.96
N MET A 343 6.66 14.88 25.01
CA MET A 343 5.38 15.61 24.94
C MET A 343 5.54 17.11 24.84
N ASN A 344 6.67 17.67 25.27
CA ASN A 344 6.97 19.11 25.16
C ASN A 344 7.90 19.44 23.99
N SER A 345 8.31 18.46 23.19
CA SER A 345 9.18 18.67 22.05
C SER A 345 8.54 19.55 20.96
N GLN A 346 9.40 20.25 20.22
CA GLN A 346 9.01 20.89 18.98
C GLN A 346 9.20 19.90 17.83
N TRP A 347 8.49 20.11 16.72
CA TRP A 347 8.67 19.27 15.52
C TRP A 347 10.13 19.16 15.08
N ALA A 348 10.86 20.27 15.15
CA ALA A 348 12.27 20.33 14.78
C ALA A 348 13.18 19.43 15.64
N ASP A 349 12.84 19.24 16.93
CA ASP A 349 13.65 18.43 17.84
C ASP A 349 13.65 16.97 17.42
N ILE A 350 12.54 16.48 16.85
CA ILE A 350 12.44 15.13 16.32
C ILE A 350 12.90 15.06 14.87
N ALA A 351 12.40 15.95 14.01
CA ALA A 351 12.66 15.89 12.57
C ALA A 351 14.14 16.09 12.20
N TYR A 352 14.88 16.81 13.04
CA TYR A 352 16.31 17.09 12.85
C TYR A 352 17.20 16.53 13.95
N TYR A 353 16.73 15.52 14.67
CA TYR A 353 17.50 14.90 15.75
C TYR A 353 18.86 14.38 15.26
N LYS A 354 18.87 13.79 14.08
CA LYS A 354 20.08 13.53 13.29
C LYS A 354 19.93 14.17 11.92
N ASP A 355 21.03 14.73 11.41
CA ASP A 355 21.07 15.40 10.11
C ASP A 355 21.12 14.39 8.97
N TYR A 356 19.94 13.91 8.56
CA TYR A 356 19.80 13.01 7.43
C TYR A 356 19.50 13.79 6.15
N PRO A 357 20.30 13.58 5.06
CA PRO A 357 20.17 14.36 3.83
C PRO A 357 18.83 14.21 3.14
N GLU A 358 18.37 12.98 2.94
CA GLU A 358 17.13 12.69 2.24
C GLU A 358 15.91 13.19 3.00
N LEU A 359 15.94 13.08 4.35
CA LEU A 359 14.92 13.63 5.22
C LEU A 359 14.86 15.16 5.12
N CYS A 360 16.02 15.82 5.21
CA CYS A 360 16.08 17.28 5.09
C CYS A 360 15.53 17.78 3.75
N GLU A 361 15.93 17.18 2.63
CA GLU A 361 15.38 17.48 1.31
C GLU A 361 13.85 17.31 1.27
N TYR A 362 13.37 16.19 1.81
CA TYR A 362 11.95 15.88 1.83
C TYR A 362 11.16 16.86 2.67
N LEU A 363 11.64 17.20 3.88
CA LEU A 363 10.98 18.17 4.77
C LEU A 363 10.86 19.55 4.14
N ILE A 364 11.91 20.00 3.43
CA ILE A 364 11.89 21.27 2.69
C ILE A 364 10.84 21.21 1.58
N ALA A 365 10.86 20.14 0.76
CA ALA A 365 9.93 19.98 -0.34
C ALA A 365 8.46 19.89 0.12
N ARG A 366 8.22 19.43 1.35
CA ARG A 366 6.89 19.33 1.97
C ARG A 366 6.51 20.55 2.81
N GLU A 367 7.32 21.58 2.85
CA GLU A 367 7.10 22.76 3.70
C GLU A 367 6.92 22.39 5.19
N LEU A 368 7.61 21.34 5.63
CA LEU A 368 7.68 20.88 7.02
C LEU A 368 8.92 21.41 7.74
N ALA A 369 9.80 22.09 7.01
CA ALA A 369 10.98 22.76 7.50
C ALA A 369 10.87 24.27 7.28
N GLN A 370 11.20 25.05 8.32
CA GLN A 370 11.39 26.49 8.14
C GLN A 370 12.81 26.76 7.63
N THR A 371 12.94 27.60 6.61
CA THR A 371 14.25 28.00 6.03
C THR A 371 15.18 28.64 7.06
N SER A 372 14.66 29.23 8.13
CA SER A 372 15.45 29.76 9.25
C SER A 372 16.15 28.69 10.09
N MET A 373 15.66 27.44 10.07
CA MET A 373 16.28 26.31 10.78
C MET A 373 17.48 25.76 10.01
N LEU A 374 17.53 25.93 8.69
CA LEU A 374 18.65 25.51 7.83
C LEU A 374 19.94 26.29 8.09
N SER A 375 19.86 27.50 8.68
CA SER A 375 21.03 28.29 9.03
C SER A 375 21.79 27.79 10.27
N ALA A 376 21.20 26.87 11.04
CA ALA A 376 21.83 26.24 12.19
C ALA A 376 22.54 24.91 11.83
N LEU A 377 22.30 24.37 10.64
CA LEU A 377 22.99 23.19 10.15
C LEU A 377 24.43 23.55 9.79
N PRO A 378 25.44 22.70 10.09
CA PRO A 378 26.82 22.91 9.66
C PRO A 378 26.81 23.08 8.14
N ALA A 379 27.54 24.11 7.67
CA ALA A 379 27.52 24.62 6.29
C ALA A 379 27.50 23.52 5.23
N TRP A 380 26.31 23.05 4.91
CA TRP A 380 26.05 22.26 3.73
C TRP A 380 26.32 23.16 2.54
N ASN A 381 27.20 22.71 1.65
CA ASN A 381 27.49 23.39 0.41
C ASN A 381 26.25 23.37 -0.48
N PHE A 382 25.29 24.26 -0.26
CA PHE A 382 24.20 24.57 -1.18
C PHE A 382 24.74 25.23 -2.45
N ALA A 383 25.70 24.58 -3.11
CA ALA A 383 26.23 25.05 -4.39
C ALA A 383 25.22 24.97 -5.52
N LYS A 384 24.08 24.32 -5.30
CA LYS A 384 22.86 24.43 -6.12
C LYS A 384 21.67 24.37 -5.16
N PRO A 385 20.64 25.25 -5.32
CA PRO A 385 19.36 24.97 -4.70
C PRO A 385 18.96 23.56 -5.14
N PRO A 386 18.40 22.73 -4.22
CA PRO A 386 17.90 21.42 -4.62
C PRO A 386 17.04 21.66 -5.85
N VAL A 387 17.35 20.95 -6.94
CA VAL A 387 16.45 20.93 -8.10
C VAL A 387 15.22 20.27 -7.55
N LEU A 388 14.21 21.09 -7.23
CA LEU A 388 12.88 20.61 -6.91
C LEU A 388 12.47 19.79 -8.13
N ARG A 389 12.65 18.49 -8.03
CA ARG A 389 12.18 17.60 -9.08
C ARG A 389 10.67 17.73 -9.07
N SER A 390 10.10 18.01 -10.25
CA SER A 390 8.65 18.10 -10.45
C SER A 390 7.90 16.85 -10.00
N ASP A 391 8.63 15.76 -9.79
CA ASP A 391 8.19 14.45 -9.35
C ASP A 391 7.97 14.36 -7.81
N ILE A 392 8.53 15.29 -7.01
CA ILE A 392 8.23 15.40 -5.57
C ILE A 392 6.89 16.14 -5.37
N TYR A 393 6.56 17.06 -6.27
CA TYR A 393 5.22 17.62 -6.35
C TYR A 393 4.34 16.60 -7.06
N ASP A 394 3.37 16.09 -6.35
CA ASP A 394 2.31 15.23 -6.90
C ASP A 394 1.54 16.07 -7.93
N SER A 395 2.00 16.04 -9.20
CA SER A 395 1.42 16.83 -10.28
C SER A 395 -0.05 16.47 -10.56
N ASP A 396 -0.51 15.35 -9.99
CA ASP A 396 -1.88 14.86 -10.14
C ASP A 396 -2.81 15.31 -8.99
N ILE A 397 -2.25 15.86 -7.92
CA ILE A 397 -3.04 16.57 -6.92
C ILE A 397 -2.92 18.05 -7.26
N ASN A 398 -3.90 18.56 -7.97
CA ASN A 398 -4.10 19.99 -8.08
C ASN A 398 -4.46 20.53 -6.69
N TRP A 399 -3.46 20.94 -5.92
CA TRP A 399 -3.62 21.52 -4.59
C TRP A 399 -4.46 22.80 -4.64
N GLU A 400 -4.47 23.53 -5.77
CA GLU A 400 -5.37 24.65 -6.01
C GLU A 400 -6.83 24.23 -6.23
N ALA A 401 -7.06 22.98 -6.71
CA ALA A 401 -8.41 22.42 -6.82
C ALA A 401 -8.89 21.74 -5.53
N THR A 402 -8.00 21.53 -4.55
CA THR A 402 -8.30 21.03 -3.21
C THR A 402 -8.39 22.18 -2.19
N ASP A 403 -8.86 23.36 -2.62
CA ASP A 403 -9.25 24.43 -1.67
C ASP A 403 -10.25 23.94 -0.60
N ASP A 404 -10.87 22.77 -0.79
CA ASP A 404 -11.64 22.05 0.21
C ASP A 404 -10.77 21.28 1.25
N LEU A 405 -9.44 21.24 1.09
CA LEU A 405 -8.49 20.59 2.00
C LEU A 405 -7.52 21.59 2.63
N SER A 406 -7.92 22.83 2.83
CA SER A 406 -7.16 23.75 3.66
C SER A 406 -7.14 23.21 5.09
N PHE A 407 -6.04 22.54 5.46
CA PHE A 407 -5.74 22.37 6.88
C PHE A 407 -5.66 23.75 7.50
N PRO A 408 -6.31 24.01 8.65
CA PRO A 408 -6.19 25.30 9.32
C PRO A 408 -4.71 25.57 9.61
N GLU A 409 -4.22 26.73 9.18
CA GLU A 409 -2.83 27.15 9.34
C GLU A 409 -2.39 27.34 10.79
N LEU A 410 -3.28 27.24 11.75
CA LEU A 410 -2.97 27.44 13.17
C LEU A 410 -3.91 26.59 14.03
N TYR A 411 -3.40 25.46 14.47
CA TYR A 411 -3.91 24.85 15.68
C TYR A 411 -3.44 25.69 16.87
N ASP A 412 -4.36 26.40 17.48
CA ASP A 412 -4.15 26.93 18.83
C ASP A 412 -4.20 25.75 19.80
N ASP A 413 -3.07 25.42 20.43
CA ASP A 413 -2.94 24.34 21.42
C ASP A 413 -3.99 24.42 22.55
N SER A 414 -4.65 25.58 22.72
CA SER A 414 -5.75 25.77 23.68
C SER A 414 -7.04 25.03 23.28
N LEU A 415 -7.18 24.59 22.00
CA LEU A 415 -8.38 23.91 21.52
C LEU A 415 -8.40 22.41 21.86
N PHE A 416 -7.25 21.79 22.12
CA PHE A 416 -7.13 20.36 22.44
C PHE A 416 -7.37 20.00 23.91
N ASN A 417 -7.52 20.96 24.80
CA ASN A 417 -7.84 20.72 26.22
C ASN A 417 -9.33 20.48 26.50
N HIS A 418 -10.16 20.33 25.49
CA HIS A 418 -11.55 19.98 25.68
C HIS A 418 -11.82 18.56 25.19
N THR A 419 -11.91 17.62 26.13
CA THR A 419 -12.74 16.43 25.94
C THR A 419 -14.09 16.93 25.45
N SER A 420 -14.49 16.48 24.27
CA SER A 420 -15.69 16.92 23.56
C SER A 420 -16.97 16.45 24.28
N ASN A 421 -17.35 17.15 25.34
CA ASN A 421 -18.69 17.11 25.91
C ASN A 421 -19.50 18.34 25.46
N CYS A 422 -19.28 18.83 24.24
CA CYS A 422 -20.08 19.89 23.69
C CYS A 422 -21.51 19.39 23.48
N SER A 423 -22.47 20.00 24.17
CA SER A 423 -23.88 19.74 23.89
C SER A 423 -24.26 20.43 22.59
N ALA A 424 -25.19 19.86 21.81
CA ALA A 424 -25.66 20.49 20.56
C ALA A 424 -26.21 21.92 20.77
N GLU A 425 -26.56 22.26 22.00
CA GLU A 425 -27.04 23.60 22.41
C GLU A 425 -25.95 24.68 22.39
N GLU A 426 -24.68 24.25 22.36
CA GLU A 426 -23.52 25.16 22.29
C GLU A 426 -23.24 25.64 20.86
N PHE A 427 -23.75 24.96 19.85
CA PHE A 427 -23.54 25.28 18.43
C PHE A 427 -24.69 26.13 17.87
N SER A 428 -24.36 26.98 16.89
CA SER A 428 -25.30 27.85 16.21
C SER A 428 -25.32 27.60 14.70
N VAL A 429 -26.50 27.80 14.07
CA VAL A 429 -26.61 27.74 12.60
C VAL A 429 -25.77 28.87 12.00
N GLY A 430 -24.97 28.55 11.01
CA GLY A 430 -24.02 29.46 10.37
C GLY A 430 -22.62 29.42 10.96
N GLU A 431 -22.42 28.71 12.05
CA GLU A 431 -21.12 28.57 12.70
C GLU A 431 -20.23 27.58 11.94
N TYR A 432 -18.92 27.81 12.00
CA TYR A 432 -17.92 26.87 11.48
C TYR A 432 -17.52 25.88 12.57
N VAL A 433 -17.43 24.62 12.17
CA VAL A 433 -17.09 23.50 13.05
C VAL A 433 -16.03 22.64 12.39
N LEU A 434 -15.14 22.07 13.22
CA LEU A 434 -14.17 21.07 12.80
C LEU A 434 -14.67 19.69 13.24
N VAL A 435 -14.65 18.72 12.33
CA VAL A 435 -14.97 17.33 12.65
C VAL A 435 -13.75 16.68 13.27
N VAL A 436 -13.84 16.29 14.52
CA VAL A 436 -12.71 15.71 15.27
C VAL A 436 -12.80 14.19 15.42
N ASN A 437 -13.99 13.63 15.27
CA ASN A 437 -14.18 12.18 15.38
C ASN A 437 -15.39 11.71 14.56
N HIS A 438 -15.60 10.39 14.42
CA HIS A 438 -16.78 9.78 13.82
C HIS A 438 -17.39 8.72 14.74
N TYR A 439 -18.68 8.49 14.64
CA TYR A 439 -19.35 7.40 15.35
C TYR A 439 -18.99 6.05 14.70
N SER A 440 -18.93 4.99 15.52
CA SER A 440 -18.74 3.63 15.00
C SER A 440 -19.92 3.27 14.08
N GLY A 441 -19.65 3.15 12.77
CA GLY A 441 -20.65 2.90 11.74
C GLY A 441 -20.88 4.04 10.74
N GLU A 442 -20.24 5.20 10.95
CA GLU A 442 -20.21 6.34 10.01
C GLU A 442 -18.82 6.46 9.36
N GLU A 443 -18.39 5.42 8.66
CA GLU A 443 -17.05 5.34 8.04
C GLU A 443 -16.76 6.47 7.03
N ASP A 444 -17.79 7.21 6.60
CA ASP A 444 -17.69 8.28 5.59
C ASP A 444 -17.66 9.69 6.19
N ALA A 445 -17.66 9.85 7.52
CA ALA A 445 -17.61 11.19 8.13
C ALA A 445 -16.28 11.88 7.82
N PRO A 446 -16.29 13.15 7.38
CA PRO A 446 -15.10 13.87 6.95
C PRO A 446 -14.29 14.40 8.13
N VAL A 447 -13.68 13.53 8.93
CA VAL A 447 -12.81 13.89 10.06
C VAL A 447 -11.65 14.76 9.58
N GLY A 448 -11.33 15.80 10.32
CA GLY A 448 -10.29 16.78 9.97
C GLY A 448 -10.76 17.88 9.00
N ARG A 449 -12.03 17.89 8.58
CA ARG A 449 -12.57 18.94 7.71
C ARG A 449 -13.32 20.02 8.50
N VAL A 450 -13.17 21.23 8.05
CA VAL A 450 -13.97 22.37 8.52
C VAL A 450 -15.25 22.43 7.72
N GLY A 451 -16.38 22.45 8.41
CA GLY A 451 -17.69 22.57 7.83
C GLY A 451 -18.47 23.75 8.42
N ARG A 452 -19.63 24.04 7.86
CA ARG A 452 -20.53 25.08 8.35
C ARG A 452 -21.88 24.49 8.70
N VAL A 453 -22.34 24.73 9.92
CA VAL A 453 -23.62 24.23 10.43
C VAL A 453 -24.77 24.92 9.71
N PHE A 454 -25.67 24.16 9.08
CA PHE A 454 -26.85 24.75 8.45
C PHE A 454 -28.19 24.34 9.12
N LYS A 455 -28.16 23.32 9.99
CA LYS A 455 -29.32 22.92 10.77
C LYS A 455 -28.89 22.16 12.01
N ILE A 456 -29.65 22.30 13.10
CA ILE A 456 -29.46 21.54 14.34
C ILE A 456 -30.73 20.73 14.62
N SER A 457 -30.62 19.46 14.90
CA SER A 457 -31.73 18.54 15.17
C SER A 457 -31.40 17.64 16.36
N GLY A 458 -31.79 18.04 17.56
CA GLY A 458 -31.43 17.38 18.80
C GLY A 458 -29.90 17.40 19.00
N ARG A 459 -29.25 16.24 19.12
CA ARG A 459 -27.80 16.11 19.26
C ARG A 459 -27.04 16.06 17.93
N TRP A 460 -27.76 16.13 16.81
CA TRP A 460 -27.17 16.04 15.48
C TRP A 460 -27.11 17.40 14.80
N LEU A 461 -25.94 17.72 14.25
CA LEU A 461 -25.70 18.89 13.46
C LEU A 461 -25.63 18.51 11.98
N HIS A 462 -26.32 19.27 11.15
CA HIS A 462 -26.23 19.14 9.69
C HIS A 462 -25.16 20.12 9.22
N VAL A 463 -24.05 19.58 8.72
CA VAL A 463 -22.84 20.34 8.38
C VAL A 463 -22.58 20.24 6.89
N ASN A 464 -22.38 21.38 6.23
CA ASN A 464 -21.97 21.45 4.83
C ASN A 464 -20.46 21.72 4.74
N PHE A 465 -19.79 21.10 3.78
CA PHE A 465 -18.36 21.16 3.54
C PHE A 465 -17.99 21.75 2.17
N SER A 466 -18.93 22.28 1.42
CA SER A 466 -18.71 22.79 0.07
C SER A 466 -19.15 24.22 -0.08
N SER A 467 -18.49 24.98 -0.97
CA SER A 467 -18.96 26.28 -1.42
C SER A 467 -20.30 26.19 -2.18
N ASN A 468 -20.61 25.01 -2.74
CA ASN A 468 -21.88 24.71 -3.42
C ASN A 468 -22.72 23.79 -2.53
N PHE A 469 -23.81 24.30 -2.01
CA PHE A 469 -24.75 23.50 -1.23
C PHE A 469 -25.59 22.60 -2.17
N CYS A 470 -25.50 21.29 -1.98
CA CYS A 470 -26.30 20.31 -2.74
C CYS A 470 -27.38 19.63 -1.89
N GLY A 471 -27.45 19.93 -0.58
CA GLY A 471 -28.31 19.22 0.37
C GLY A 471 -27.79 17.83 0.75
N ALA A 472 -28.12 17.38 1.95
CA ALA A 472 -27.91 15.99 2.36
C ALA A 472 -29.11 15.17 1.92
N HIS A 473 -28.91 14.27 0.98
CA HIS A 473 -29.93 13.32 0.57
C HIS A 473 -29.62 11.93 1.14
N PHE A 474 -30.48 11.45 2.02
CA PHE A 474 -30.51 10.06 2.45
C PHE A 474 -31.58 9.33 1.66
N SER A 475 -31.23 8.24 0.98
CA SER A 475 -32.20 7.28 0.48
C SER A 475 -31.69 5.89 0.83
N ASN A 476 -32.54 5.12 1.52
CA ASN A 476 -32.24 3.76 1.99
C ASN A 476 -31.03 3.67 2.95
N ASN A 477 -30.85 4.64 3.84
CA ASN A 477 -29.70 4.76 4.76
C ASN A 477 -28.33 4.98 4.07
N GLU A 478 -28.29 5.34 2.79
CA GLU A 478 -27.06 5.70 2.10
C GLU A 478 -27.00 7.21 1.87
N LEU A 479 -25.88 7.82 2.23
CA LEU A 479 -25.57 9.23 1.93
C LEU A 479 -25.30 9.35 0.43
N LYS A 480 -26.17 10.06 -0.32
CA LYS A 480 -26.02 10.20 -1.78
C LYS A 480 -25.23 11.41 -2.24
N HIS A 481 -24.93 12.35 -1.35
CA HIS A 481 -24.16 13.54 -1.69
C HIS A 481 -23.07 13.83 -0.67
N PRO A 482 -21.82 13.96 -1.11
CA PRO A 482 -20.64 14.05 -0.22
C PRO A 482 -20.43 15.43 0.43
N THR A 483 -21.34 16.40 0.25
CA THR A 483 -21.13 17.78 0.69
C THR A 483 -21.85 18.17 1.97
N GLY A 484 -22.87 17.40 2.39
CA GLY A 484 -23.59 17.66 3.63
C GLY A 484 -23.73 16.40 4.48
N TYR A 485 -23.40 16.51 5.75
CA TYR A 485 -23.36 15.37 6.68
C TYR A 485 -24.19 15.67 7.93
N HIS A 486 -24.76 14.61 8.51
CA HIS A 486 -25.31 14.63 9.85
C HIS A 486 -24.23 14.15 10.81
N ILE A 487 -23.74 15.00 11.68
CA ILE A 487 -22.66 14.70 12.59
C ILE A 487 -23.15 14.92 14.03
N HIS A 488 -22.85 13.98 14.92
CA HIS A 488 -23.18 14.13 16.34
C HIS A 488 -22.34 15.23 16.97
N ALA A 489 -22.94 16.01 17.87
CA ALA A 489 -22.27 17.16 18.51
C ALA A 489 -20.95 16.78 19.18
N ASP A 490 -20.86 15.59 19.77
CA ASP A 490 -19.65 15.10 20.44
C ASP A 490 -18.46 14.91 19.49
N ASN A 491 -18.72 14.87 18.19
CA ASN A 491 -17.69 14.69 17.14
C ASN A 491 -17.27 16.03 16.49
N LEU A 492 -17.72 17.14 17.05
CA LEU A 492 -17.49 18.49 16.53
C LEU A 492 -16.88 19.38 17.59
N VAL A 493 -15.99 20.27 17.16
CA VAL A 493 -15.51 21.40 17.96
C VAL A 493 -15.75 22.71 17.22
N HIS A 494 -15.87 23.81 17.97
CA HIS A 494 -15.97 25.16 17.38
C HIS A 494 -14.71 25.48 16.59
N TYR A 495 -14.87 25.99 15.37
CA TYR A 495 -13.74 26.41 14.54
C TYR A 495 -13.70 27.96 14.44
N HIS A 496 -12.63 28.52 14.96
CA HIS A 496 -12.38 29.98 14.94
C HIS A 496 -11.15 30.27 14.08
N SER A 497 -11.34 30.92 12.94
CA SER A 497 -10.25 31.38 12.08
C SER A 497 -10.53 32.82 11.63
N ALA A 498 -9.46 33.61 11.47
CA ALA A 498 -9.55 34.93 10.88
C ALA A 498 -9.95 34.87 9.39
N ASN A 499 -9.67 33.75 8.70
CA ASN A 499 -10.02 33.51 7.31
C ASN A 499 -10.68 32.11 7.16
N PRO A 500 -11.94 31.95 7.57
CA PRO A 500 -12.64 30.69 7.42
C PRO A 500 -12.87 30.37 5.93
N PRO A 501 -12.92 29.09 5.53
CA PRO A 501 -13.23 28.71 4.17
C PRO A 501 -14.61 29.23 3.74
N THR A 502 -14.77 29.51 2.46
CA THR A 502 -16.07 29.96 1.92
C THR A 502 -17.00 28.75 1.79
N ILE A 503 -17.87 28.55 2.77
CA ILE A 503 -18.86 27.47 2.79
C ILE A 503 -20.27 28.07 2.79
N SER A 504 -21.09 27.69 1.82
CA SER A 504 -22.47 28.14 1.69
C SER A 504 -23.39 27.42 2.67
N ILE A 505 -24.36 28.14 3.21
CA ILE A 505 -25.51 27.54 3.90
C ILE A 505 -26.78 27.91 3.14
N PRO A 506 -27.81 27.04 3.05
CA PRO A 506 -29.04 27.35 2.39
C PRO A 506 -29.75 28.49 3.19
N SER A 507 -30.35 29.40 2.47
CA SER A 507 -31.42 30.22 3.06
C SER A 507 -32.62 29.35 3.36
N GLU A 508 -33.39 29.65 4.40
CA GLU A 508 -34.55 28.85 4.84
C GLU A 508 -35.56 28.52 3.72
N GLU A 509 -35.55 29.27 2.62
CA GLU A 509 -36.44 29.08 1.46
C GLU A 509 -36.00 27.97 0.52
N HIS A 510 -34.79 27.42 0.61
CA HIS A 510 -34.24 26.42 -0.36
C HIS A 510 -34.20 25.00 0.14
N VAL A 511 -34.76 24.67 1.30
CA VAL A 511 -34.98 23.30 1.73
C VAL A 511 -36.20 22.82 0.96
N SER A 512 -35.98 22.10 -0.15
CA SER A 512 -37.06 21.62 -1.01
C SER A 512 -38.10 20.79 -0.22
N GLU A 513 -39.34 20.89 -0.61
CA GLU A 513 -40.47 20.11 -0.01
C GLU A 513 -40.19 18.60 -0.05
N GLU A 514 -39.39 18.11 -1.00
CA GLU A 514 -38.92 16.72 -1.10
C GLU A 514 -38.04 16.29 0.07
N ALA A 515 -37.22 17.18 0.62
CA ALA A 515 -36.42 16.89 1.83
C ALA A 515 -37.29 16.81 3.09
N ARG A 516 -38.48 17.41 3.08
CA ARG A 516 -39.44 17.36 4.19
C ARG A 516 -40.31 16.11 4.18
N THR A 517 -40.55 15.50 3.02
CA THR A 517 -41.46 14.35 2.84
C THR A 517 -40.78 13.00 3.01
N ASN A 518 -39.46 12.90 2.93
CA ASN A 518 -38.71 11.64 3.02
C ASN A 518 -38.04 11.40 4.39
N TYR A 519 -38.40 12.15 5.40
CA TYR A 519 -37.92 11.91 6.75
C TYR A 519 -38.71 10.75 7.39
N VAL A 520 -38.16 9.56 7.40
CA VAL A 520 -38.59 8.45 8.26
C VAL A 520 -37.79 8.57 9.55
N PRO A 521 -38.41 8.85 10.71
CA PRO A 521 -37.68 8.87 11.97
C PRO A 521 -37.12 7.48 12.25
N VAL A 522 -35.83 7.41 12.54
CA VAL A 522 -35.18 6.21 13.05
C VAL A 522 -35.87 5.84 14.35
N PRO A 523 -36.28 4.59 14.59
CA PRO A 523 -36.87 4.21 15.85
C PRO A 523 -35.90 4.47 16.99
N GLU A 524 -36.36 5.14 18.06
CA GLU A 524 -35.62 5.26 19.32
C GLU A 524 -35.27 3.87 19.81
N TYR A 525 -34.00 3.49 19.75
CA TYR A 525 -33.52 2.36 20.51
C TYR A 525 -33.40 2.81 21.96
N VAL A 526 -34.33 2.32 22.75
CA VAL A 526 -34.30 2.37 24.20
C VAL A 526 -33.20 1.43 24.68
N PHE A 527 -32.16 1.98 25.31
CA PHE A 527 -31.32 1.27 26.26
C PHE A 527 -31.30 2.02 27.58
#